data_20d41134c0b37164c9ec8400168fca95
#
_entry.id   20d41134c0b37164c9ec8400168fca95
#
_cell.length_a   1.000
_cell.length_b   1.000
_cell.length_c   1.000
_cell.angle_alpha   90.00
_cell.angle_beta   90.00
_cell.angle_gamma   90.00
#
_symmetry.space_group_name_H-M   'P 1'
#
loop_
_entity.id
_entity.type
_entity.pdbx_description
1 polymer ?
#
loop_
_entity_poly.entity_id
_entity_poly.type
_entity_poly.pdbx_seq_one_letter_code
_entity_poly.pdbx_strand_id
1 'polypeptide(L)'
;MKYQLQILFFILLCLVGKLEASSLYDYGLYLKSHTVSAVERTTLYLDDNQPFPIKNDFTISFQIYVRTNEPDFGSILHLHTNTNQYIRFSFVAGEERHFPALVLNEGIITIDTPIEREKWLDVSLHLRLKDNVIEVDYDNKKVSAMVPLEDTKNISALFGQMENYLADVAPINLRNITVTQDGKQTREWKLWKHNDDVCYDMKEKAIARAIHPFWLIDNHIEWKLIHQAHIPGKLDVAFNAREALFYLVKPQSIEVLDEKGTLRQKITIREGYPAVEYPNHLLYDTLTNKLISYYLKKGSTSYFSFDTSKWSNVERNMDEASNYNHARTFNPADSS
;
A
#
# COMPACT_ATOMS: atom_id res chain seq x y z
N MET A 1 -27.03 30.77 -32.51
CA MET A 1 -27.45 29.57 -31.80
C MET A 1 -26.49 28.39 -31.95
N LYS A 2 -26.02 27.97 -33.13
CA LYS A 2 -25.09 26.83 -33.29
C LYS A 2 -23.75 26.98 -32.56
N TYR A 3 -23.13 28.14 -32.56
CA TYR A 3 -21.86 28.40 -31.90
C TYR A 3 -21.94 28.43 -30.35
N GLN A 4 -23.07 28.90 -29.83
CA GLN A 4 -23.29 28.89 -28.36
C GLN A 4 -23.46 27.47 -27.82
N LEU A 5 -24.08 26.59 -28.61
CA LEU A 5 -24.22 25.17 -28.21
C LEU A 5 -22.87 24.40 -28.24
N GLN A 6 -22.00 24.76 -29.21
CA GLN A 6 -20.65 24.17 -29.28
C GLN A 6 -19.74 24.61 -28.13
N ILE A 7 -19.83 25.90 -27.74
CA ILE A 7 -19.07 26.42 -26.60
C ILE A 7 -19.57 25.80 -25.30
N LEU A 8 -20.87 25.63 -25.11
CA LEU A 8 -21.44 24.97 -23.94
C LEU A 8 -21.03 23.50 -23.85
N PHE A 9 -20.97 22.78 -24.97
CA PHE A 9 -20.53 21.40 -25.05
C PHE A 9 -19.03 21.26 -24.72
N PHE A 10 -18.20 22.21 -25.17
CA PHE A 10 -16.76 22.23 -24.85
C PHE A 10 -16.49 22.54 -23.38
N ILE A 11 -17.25 23.44 -22.78
CA ILE A 11 -17.19 23.77 -21.35
C ILE A 11 -17.65 22.54 -20.52
N LEU A 12 -18.68 21.83 -20.95
CA LEU A 12 -19.15 20.61 -20.31
C LEU A 12 -18.10 19.48 -20.41
N LEU A 13 -17.45 19.33 -21.55
CA LEU A 13 -16.34 18.38 -21.73
C LEU A 13 -15.13 18.71 -20.84
N CYS A 14 -14.80 19.99 -20.66
CA CYS A 14 -13.73 20.43 -19.77
C CYS A 14 -14.08 20.26 -18.28
N LEU A 15 -15.36 20.32 -17.92
CA LEU A 15 -15.84 20.04 -16.55
C LEU A 15 -15.88 18.54 -16.24
N VAL A 16 -16.11 17.69 -17.23
CA VAL A 16 -16.08 16.22 -17.05
C VAL A 16 -14.64 15.69 -17.02
N GLY A 17 -13.67 16.45 -17.54
CA GLY A 17 -12.25 16.06 -17.56
C GLY A 17 -11.50 16.10 -16.23
N LYS A 18 -12.17 16.44 -15.12
CA LYS A 18 -11.65 16.34 -13.75
C LYS A 18 -12.32 15.24 -12.91
N LEU A 19 -12.87 14.23 -13.53
CA LEU A 19 -12.97 12.96 -12.87
C LEU A 19 -11.53 12.43 -12.76
N GLU A 20 -10.85 12.76 -11.65
CA GLU A 20 -9.74 11.96 -11.19
C GLU A 20 -10.28 10.54 -11.19
N ALA A 21 -9.76 9.72 -12.11
CA ALA A 21 -9.96 8.29 -12.03
C ALA A 21 -9.50 7.93 -10.63
N SER A 22 -10.44 7.68 -9.72
CA SER A 22 -10.12 7.10 -8.42
C SER A 22 -9.27 5.90 -8.78
N SER A 23 -8.02 5.89 -8.37
CA SER A 23 -7.13 4.78 -8.65
C SER A 23 -7.89 3.53 -8.23
N LEU A 24 -8.07 2.58 -9.15
CA LEU A 24 -8.79 1.31 -8.90
C LEU A 24 -8.18 0.53 -7.71
N TYR A 25 -7.07 1.02 -7.18
CA TYR A 25 -6.29 0.40 -6.13
C TYR A 25 -5.95 1.43 -5.06
N ASP A 26 -6.17 1.07 -3.80
CA ASP A 26 -5.65 1.81 -2.67
C ASP A 26 -4.13 1.73 -2.65
N TYR A 27 -3.49 2.83 -2.28
CA TYR A 27 -2.05 2.92 -2.10
C TYR A 27 -1.74 3.66 -0.80
N GLY A 28 -0.53 3.50 -0.31
CA GLY A 28 -0.07 4.17 0.90
C GLY A 28 0.74 3.25 1.80
N LEU A 29 0.89 3.66 3.05
CA LEU A 29 1.58 2.92 4.10
C LEU A 29 0.58 2.59 5.22
N TYR A 30 0.49 1.31 5.60
CA TYR A 30 -0.23 0.93 6.80
C TYR A 30 0.69 1.05 8.02
N LEU A 31 0.28 1.82 9.01
CA LEU A 31 0.97 1.92 10.29
C LEU A 31 0.58 0.72 11.16
N LYS A 32 1.46 -0.28 11.26
CA LYS A 32 1.29 -1.45 12.14
C LYS A 32 1.30 -1.00 13.59
N SER A 33 0.38 -1.50 14.39
CA SER A 33 0.18 -1.08 15.76
C SER A 33 -0.05 -2.26 16.71
N HIS A 34 -1.26 -2.36 17.26
CA HIS A 34 -1.60 -3.29 18.35
C HIS A 34 -1.50 -4.77 17.99
N THR A 35 -1.52 -5.10 16.70
CA THR A 35 -1.41 -6.49 16.22
C THR A 35 0.01 -7.04 16.23
N VAL A 36 1.01 -6.19 16.47
CA VAL A 36 2.43 -6.55 16.51
C VAL A 36 3.08 -6.05 17.80
N SER A 37 4.24 -6.60 18.13
CA SER A 37 5.03 -6.11 19.26
C SER A 37 5.47 -4.66 19.05
N ALA A 38 5.71 -3.93 20.13
CA ALA A 38 6.06 -2.50 20.03
C ALA A 38 7.31 -2.25 19.16
N VAL A 39 8.26 -3.18 19.14
CA VAL A 39 9.49 -3.08 18.33
C VAL A 39 9.27 -3.36 16.84
N GLU A 40 8.12 -3.89 16.45
CA GLU A 40 7.75 -4.20 15.06
C GLU A 40 6.74 -3.20 14.47
N ARG A 41 6.33 -2.21 15.26
CA ARG A 41 5.42 -1.15 14.81
C ARG A 41 6.07 -0.29 13.72
N THR A 42 5.24 0.26 12.87
CA THR A 42 5.73 1.08 11.75
C THR A 42 6.06 2.49 12.20
N THR A 43 7.20 3.00 11.72
CA THR A 43 7.58 4.42 11.79
C THR A 43 7.85 4.93 10.38
N LEU A 44 7.45 6.15 10.07
CA LEU A 44 7.81 6.83 8.83
C LEU A 44 8.48 8.16 9.16
N TYR A 45 9.78 8.25 8.97
CA TYR A 45 10.55 9.49 9.08
C TYR A 45 10.45 10.29 7.80
N LEU A 46 10.03 11.54 7.88
CA LEU A 46 10.03 12.44 6.73
C LEU A 46 11.42 13.06 6.53
N ASP A 47 11.77 13.33 5.27
CA ASP A 47 13.04 13.94 4.84
C ASP A 47 14.28 13.21 5.40
N ASP A 48 14.21 11.87 5.49
CA ASP A 48 15.24 11.00 6.09
C ASP A 48 15.61 11.42 7.52
N ASN A 49 14.61 11.79 8.31
CA ASN A 49 14.73 12.32 9.68
C ASN A 49 15.49 13.66 9.77
N GLN A 50 15.68 14.38 8.66
CA GLN A 50 16.26 15.73 8.70
C GLN A 50 15.19 16.75 9.09
N PRO A 51 15.52 17.70 9.98
CA PRO A 51 14.54 18.70 10.38
C PRO A 51 14.27 19.71 9.24
N PHE A 52 13.01 20.08 9.09
CA PHE A 52 12.58 21.14 8.17
C PHE A 52 12.92 22.52 8.73
N PRO A 53 13.71 23.35 8.03
CA PRO A 53 13.93 24.73 8.45
C PRO A 53 12.66 25.56 8.24
N ILE A 54 12.25 26.35 9.22
CA ILE A 54 11.05 27.20 9.14
C ILE A 54 11.36 28.65 9.51
N LYS A 55 10.54 29.57 8.98
CA LYS A 55 10.69 31.03 9.27
C LYS A 55 9.41 31.61 9.86
N ASN A 56 8.27 31.39 9.23
CA ASN A 56 6.99 31.96 9.66
C ASN A 56 5.93 30.88 9.85
N ASP A 57 5.67 30.08 8.80
CA ASP A 57 4.59 29.12 8.77
C ASP A 57 5.08 27.74 8.33
N PHE A 58 4.50 26.71 8.94
CA PHE A 58 4.74 25.34 8.58
C PHE A 58 3.39 24.60 8.54
N THR A 59 3.09 23.94 7.45
CA THR A 59 1.90 23.09 7.33
C THR A 59 2.31 21.71 6.88
N ILE A 60 1.81 20.69 7.55
CA ILE A 60 1.84 19.31 7.11
C ILE A 60 0.42 18.84 6.89
N SER A 61 0.13 18.31 5.69
CA SER A 61 -1.18 17.75 5.34
C SER A 61 -1.01 16.33 4.85
N PHE A 62 -2.00 15.48 5.14
CA PHE A 62 -1.96 14.06 4.80
C PHE A 62 -3.37 13.47 4.79
N GLN A 63 -3.51 12.27 4.24
CA GLN A 63 -4.76 11.51 4.28
C GLN A 63 -4.59 10.27 5.15
N ILE A 64 -5.63 9.97 5.91
CA ILE A 64 -5.71 8.75 6.74
C ILE A 64 -6.96 7.96 6.39
N TYR A 65 -6.87 6.64 6.55
CA TYR A 65 -8.01 5.73 6.41
C TYR A 65 -8.03 4.78 7.62
N VAL A 66 -9.10 4.81 8.38
CA VAL A 66 -9.30 3.98 9.58
C VAL A 66 -10.03 2.70 9.17
N ARG A 67 -9.45 1.55 9.48
CA ARG A 67 -10.03 0.23 9.15
C ARG A 67 -11.10 -0.18 10.14
N THR A 68 -12.07 -1.00 9.70
CA THR A 68 -13.24 -1.39 10.49
C THR A 68 -12.92 -2.21 11.74
N ASN A 69 -12.01 -3.16 11.60
CA ASN A 69 -11.74 -4.17 12.63
C ASN A 69 -10.48 -3.88 13.47
N GLU A 70 -10.01 -2.65 13.44
CA GLU A 70 -8.81 -2.24 14.16
C GLU A 70 -9.17 -1.30 15.32
N PRO A 71 -8.42 -1.29 16.43
CA PRO A 71 -8.54 -0.28 17.46
C PRO A 71 -8.34 1.11 16.87
N ASP A 72 -9.09 2.10 17.32
CA ASP A 72 -9.01 3.49 16.83
C ASP A 72 -8.37 4.44 17.85
N PHE A 73 -7.29 4.02 18.49
CA PHE A 73 -6.54 4.87 19.42
C PHE A 73 -5.03 4.78 19.17
N GLY A 74 -4.32 5.83 19.57
CA GLY A 74 -2.87 5.91 19.46
C GLY A 74 -2.40 7.13 18.66
N SER A 75 -1.10 7.30 18.63
CA SER A 75 -0.43 8.40 17.93
C SER A 75 -0.38 8.15 16.42
N ILE A 76 -0.50 9.25 15.67
CA ILE A 76 -0.44 9.24 14.20
C ILE A 76 0.76 10.02 13.72
N LEU A 77 0.84 11.32 14.07
CA LEU A 77 1.91 12.22 13.67
C LEU A 77 2.57 12.84 14.90
N HIS A 78 3.89 12.93 14.87
CA HIS A 78 4.70 13.58 15.86
C HIS A 78 5.51 14.72 15.20
N LEU A 79 5.44 15.91 15.77
CA LEU A 79 6.27 17.05 15.41
C LEU A 79 7.13 17.45 16.60
N HIS A 80 8.42 17.59 16.38
CA HIS A 80 9.38 18.05 17.37
C HIS A 80 10.04 19.34 16.91
N THR A 81 9.99 20.37 17.73
CA THR A 81 10.69 21.61 17.47
C THR A 81 12.08 21.63 18.14
N ASN A 82 12.97 22.45 17.62
CA ASN A 82 14.27 22.69 18.28
C ASN A 82 14.16 23.42 19.64
N THR A 83 12.97 23.90 19.99
CA THR A 83 12.64 24.51 21.31
C THR A 83 12.01 23.50 22.27
N ASN A 84 12.09 22.20 21.97
CA ASN A 84 11.53 21.09 22.75
C ASN A 84 9.99 21.14 22.91
N GLN A 85 9.30 21.83 21.99
CA GLN A 85 7.85 21.66 21.90
C GLN A 85 7.55 20.32 21.22
N TYR A 86 6.71 19.54 21.88
CA TYR A 86 6.21 18.27 21.41
C TYR A 86 4.76 18.41 21.01
N ILE A 87 4.47 18.20 19.75
CA ILE A 87 3.16 18.34 19.15
C ILE A 87 2.78 17.01 18.53
N ARG A 88 1.64 16.45 18.90
CA ARG A 88 1.22 15.15 18.41
C ARG A 88 -0.23 15.19 17.97
N PHE A 89 -0.52 14.68 16.79
CA PHE A 89 -1.86 14.32 16.38
C PHE A 89 -2.13 12.86 16.71
N SER A 90 -3.23 12.57 17.41
CA SER A 90 -3.52 11.23 17.93
C SER A 90 -5.02 10.99 17.96
N PHE A 91 -5.40 9.72 18.05
CA PHE A 91 -6.71 9.34 18.54
C PHE A 91 -6.61 9.03 20.03
N VAL A 92 -7.42 9.67 20.83
CA VAL A 92 -7.40 9.58 22.32
C VAL A 92 -8.70 9.03 22.86
N ALA A 93 -8.63 8.34 24.00
CA ALA A 93 -9.80 7.83 24.68
C ALA A 93 -10.64 8.97 25.28
N GLY A 94 -11.95 8.95 25.06
CA GLY A 94 -12.94 9.68 25.80
C GLY A 94 -13.74 8.73 26.68
N GLU A 95 -14.83 9.21 27.30
CA GLU A 95 -15.65 8.40 28.17
C GLU A 95 -16.40 7.28 27.45
N GLU A 96 -16.96 7.56 26.27
CA GLU A 96 -17.77 6.60 25.52
C GLU A 96 -17.12 6.19 24.16
N ARG A 97 -16.23 7.01 23.65
CA ARG A 97 -15.58 6.80 22.32
C ARG A 97 -14.22 7.46 22.26
N HIS A 98 -13.47 7.15 21.21
CA HIS A 98 -12.23 7.85 20.90
C HIS A 98 -12.49 9.10 20.05
N PHE A 99 -11.57 10.06 20.16
CA PHE A 99 -11.63 11.34 19.46
C PHE A 99 -10.30 11.65 18.78
N PRO A 100 -10.31 12.30 17.59
CA PRO A 100 -9.11 12.96 17.08
C PRO A 100 -8.69 14.06 18.05
N ALA A 101 -7.39 14.20 18.28
CA ALA A 101 -6.89 15.17 19.26
C ALA A 101 -5.52 15.71 18.90
N LEU A 102 -5.31 16.96 19.29
CA LEU A 102 -4.00 17.59 19.38
C LEU A 102 -3.47 17.39 20.81
N VAL A 103 -2.34 16.73 20.94
CA VAL A 103 -1.66 16.50 22.21
C VAL A 103 -0.41 17.36 22.25
N LEU A 104 -0.31 18.20 23.28
CA LEU A 104 0.74 19.17 23.50
C LEU A 104 1.43 18.92 24.84
N ASN A 105 2.55 19.61 25.11
CA ASN A 105 3.19 19.54 26.43
C ASN A 105 2.25 19.92 27.57
N GLU A 106 1.37 20.89 27.31
CA GLU A 106 0.46 21.48 28.30
C GLU A 106 -0.86 20.73 28.46
N GLY A 107 -1.20 19.83 27.52
CA GLY A 107 -2.46 19.10 27.60
C GLY A 107 -2.97 18.55 26.27
N ILE A 108 -4.22 18.13 26.29
CA ILE A 108 -4.90 17.48 25.17
C ILE A 108 -6.11 18.33 24.76
N ILE A 109 -6.23 18.59 23.47
CA ILE A 109 -7.38 19.28 22.87
C ILE A 109 -8.07 18.32 21.92
N THR A 110 -9.24 17.87 22.28
CA THR A 110 -10.04 16.96 21.47
C THR A 110 -10.80 17.71 20.38
N ILE A 111 -10.95 17.09 19.22
CA ILE A 111 -11.84 17.56 18.17
C ILE A 111 -13.14 16.80 18.34
N ASP A 112 -14.23 17.51 18.66
CA ASP A 112 -15.53 16.89 18.89
C ASP A 112 -16.18 16.44 17.58
N THR A 113 -15.66 15.32 17.08
CA THR A 113 -16.17 14.62 15.91
C THR A 113 -15.88 13.13 16.05
N PRO A 114 -16.75 12.25 15.54
CA PRO A 114 -16.46 10.82 15.52
C PRO A 114 -15.27 10.51 14.63
N ILE A 115 -14.54 9.44 14.96
CA ILE A 115 -13.55 8.86 14.05
C ILE A 115 -14.30 8.05 13.00
N GLU A 116 -14.37 8.59 11.80
CA GLU A 116 -15.01 7.90 10.69
C GLU A 116 -14.10 6.81 10.12
N ARG A 117 -14.72 5.71 9.72
CA ARG A 117 -14.02 4.52 9.21
C ARG A 117 -14.33 4.30 7.74
N GLU A 118 -13.49 3.51 7.08
CA GLU A 118 -13.68 3.07 5.69
C GLU A 118 -13.78 4.19 4.66
N LYS A 119 -13.23 5.35 4.97
CA LYS A 119 -13.04 6.44 4.02
C LYS A 119 -11.71 7.16 4.26
N TRP A 120 -11.18 7.77 3.22
CA TRP A 120 -10.04 8.66 3.33
C TRP A 120 -10.45 10.00 3.91
N LEU A 121 -9.77 10.44 4.96
CA LEU A 121 -10.00 11.67 5.69
C LEU A 121 -8.80 12.59 5.51
N ASP A 122 -9.05 13.86 5.22
CA ASP A 122 -8.01 14.87 5.15
C ASP A 122 -7.65 15.39 6.55
N VAL A 123 -6.36 15.48 6.82
CA VAL A 123 -5.83 16.04 8.06
C VAL A 123 -4.74 17.05 7.73
N SER A 124 -4.76 18.19 8.38
CA SER A 124 -3.67 19.16 8.31
C SER A 124 -3.33 19.77 9.66
N LEU A 125 -2.05 19.99 9.91
CA LEU A 125 -1.55 20.74 11.05
C LEU A 125 -0.83 21.97 10.53
N HIS A 126 -1.28 23.15 10.95
CA HIS A 126 -0.73 24.44 10.56
C HIS A 126 -0.15 25.18 11.76
N LEU A 127 1.15 25.38 11.76
CA LEU A 127 1.89 26.13 12.79
C LEU A 127 2.17 27.54 12.27
N ARG A 128 1.68 28.55 12.98
CA ARG A 128 1.97 29.97 12.74
C ARG A 128 2.89 30.50 13.84
N LEU A 129 4.17 30.59 13.53
CA LEU A 129 5.20 30.89 14.52
C LEU A 129 5.03 32.25 15.16
N LYS A 130 4.76 33.29 14.37
CA LYS A 130 4.58 34.68 14.86
C LYS A 130 3.37 34.84 15.78
N ASP A 131 2.34 34.02 15.55
CA ASP A 131 1.09 34.08 16.33
C ASP A 131 1.15 33.15 17.54
N ASN A 132 2.17 32.29 17.65
CA ASN A 132 2.25 31.23 18.64
C ASN A 132 1.03 30.29 18.63
N VAL A 133 0.53 29.97 17.43
CA VAL A 133 -0.69 29.19 17.22
C VAL A 133 -0.41 27.94 16.42
N ILE A 134 -0.96 26.83 16.87
CA ILE A 134 -1.16 25.63 16.07
C ILE A 134 -2.65 25.43 15.79
N GLU A 135 -3.00 25.15 14.54
CA GLU A 135 -4.34 24.77 14.11
C GLU A 135 -4.29 23.36 13.54
N VAL A 136 -5.26 22.54 13.92
CA VAL A 136 -5.51 21.24 13.31
C VAL A 136 -6.85 21.28 12.60
N ASP A 137 -6.86 20.86 11.34
CA ASP A 137 -8.05 20.57 10.56
C ASP A 137 -8.15 19.05 10.36
N TYR A 138 -9.23 18.48 10.80
CA TYR A 138 -9.57 17.07 10.65
C TYR A 138 -10.94 16.97 9.97
N ASP A 139 -10.96 16.56 8.72
CA ASP A 139 -12.18 16.41 7.91
C ASP A 139 -13.09 17.65 8.00
N ASN A 140 -12.51 18.86 7.78
CA ASN A 140 -13.15 20.18 7.87
C ASN A 140 -13.59 20.59 9.29
N LYS A 141 -13.15 19.92 10.35
CA LYS A 141 -13.31 20.33 11.75
C LYS A 141 -12.00 20.89 12.29
N LYS A 142 -12.04 22.12 12.78
CA LYS A 142 -10.85 22.84 13.21
C LYS A 142 -10.81 23.04 14.70
N VAL A 143 -9.63 22.86 15.28
CA VAL A 143 -9.28 23.31 16.63
C VAL A 143 -7.95 24.02 16.58
N SER A 144 -7.74 24.94 17.51
CA SER A 144 -6.48 25.68 17.64
C SER A 144 -6.03 25.78 19.08
N ALA A 145 -4.72 25.91 19.26
CA ALA A 145 -4.08 26.13 20.56
C ALA A 145 -3.00 27.19 20.48
N MET A 146 -2.78 27.85 21.59
CA MET A 146 -1.57 28.67 21.79
C MET A 146 -0.43 27.76 22.23
N VAL A 147 0.72 27.87 21.55
CA VAL A 147 1.94 27.10 21.84
C VAL A 147 3.13 28.03 21.62
N PRO A 148 4.10 28.11 22.54
CA PRO A 148 5.27 28.98 22.35
C PRO A 148 6.16 28.49 21.18
N LEU A 149 6.04 29.15 20.03
CA LEU A 149 6.68 28.77 18.78
C LEU A 149 7.68 29.83 18.25
N GLU A 150 7.74 31.00 18.84
CA GLU A 150 8.50 32.18 18.34
C GLU A 150 9.99 31.93 18.08
N ASP A 151 10.63 31.08 18.88
CA ASP A 151 12.06 30.72 18.73
C ASP A 151 12.27 29.45 17.91
N THR A 152 11.22 28.90 17.34
CA THR A 152 11.31 27.68 16.55
C THR A 152 11.94 27.97 15.19
N LYS A 153 13.03 27.28 14.87
CA LYS A 153 13.77 27.40 13.60
C LYS A 153 13.69 26.11 12.76
N ASN A 154 13.46 25.00 13.43
CA ASN A 154 13.44 23.68 12.80
C ASN A 154 12.35 22.82 13.41
N ILE A 155 11.73 21.97 12.58
CA ILE A 155 10.73 20.95 12.97
C ILE A 155 11.12 19.61 12.36
N SER A 156 11.20 18.57 13.19
CA SER A 156 11.25 17.18 12.72
C SER A 156 9.84 16.59 12.73
N ALA A 157 9.53 15.76 11.76
CA ALA A 157 8.23 15.13 11.60
C ALA A 157 8.34 13.63 11.34
N LEU A 158 7.58 12.85 12.08
CA LEU A 158 7.45 11.40 11.85
C LEU A 158 6.02 10.92 12.08
N PHE A 159 5.65 9.83 11.42
CA PHE A 159 4.40 9.12 11.64
C PHE A 159 4.62 7.79 12.35
N GLY A 160 3.67 7.40 13.22
CA GLY A 160 3.66 6.10 13.90
C GLY A 160 4.52 6.05 15.15
N GLN A 161 5.36 5.02 15.29
CA GLN A 161 6.13 4.76 16.50
C GLN A 161 7.37 5.66 16.61
N MET A 162 7.62 6.20 17.79
CA MET A 162 8.92 6.84 18.13
C MET A 162 9.91 5.81 18.67
N GLU A 163 11.17 5.89 18.27
CA GLU A 163 12.23 4.93 18.63
C GLU A 163 12.37 4.69 20.15
N ASN A 164 12.32 5.73 20.93
CA ASN A 164 12.58 5.65 22.38
C ASN A 164 11.34 5.84 23.25
N TYR A 165 10.16 5.80 22.64
CA TYR A 165 8.90 6.03 23.35
C TYR A 165 7.85 5.02 22.89
N LEU A 166 7.59 4.04 23.76
CA LEU A 166 6.60 2.99 23.52
C LEU A 166 5.17 3.51 23.69
N ALA A 167 4.75 4.41 22.80
CA ALA A 167 3.37 4.86 22.75
C ALA A 167 2.53 3.95 21.84
N ASP A 168 1.24 3.89 22.10
CA ASP A 168 0.34 3.27 21.16
C ASP A 168 0.28 4.08 19.87
N VAL A 169 0.31 3.36 18.74
CA VAL A 169 0.18 3.89 17.39
C VAL A 169 -1.24 3.60 16.90
N ALA A 170 -1.89 4.54 16.26
CA ALA A 170 -3.17 4.28 15.62
C ALA A 170 -2.97 3.43 14.35
N PRO A 171 -3.66 2.27 14.22
CA PRO A 171 -3.56 1.42 13.04
C PRO A 171 -4.37 2.01 11.89
N ILE A 172 -3.71 2.83 11.09
CA ILE A 172 -4.31 3.54 9.96
C ILE A 172 -3.53 3.28 8.67
N ASN A 173 -4.20 3.46 7.52
CA ASN A 173 -3.50 3.68 6.27
C ASN A 173 -3.21 5.17 6.12
N LEU A 174 -2.02 5.49 5.62
CA LEU A 174 -1.50 6.85 5.43
C LEU A 174 -1.12 7.06 3.97
N ARG A 175 -1.45 8.24 3.40
CA ARG A 175 -1.02 8.64 2.05
C ARG A 175 -1.02 10.15 1.85
N ASN A 176 -0.53 10.60 0.69
CA ASN A 176 -0.61 11.98 0.21
C ASN A 176 -0.07 13.02 1.21
N ILE A 177 1.12 12.78 1.74
CA ILE A 177 1.75 13.70 2.68
C ILE A 177 2.34 14.88 1.90
N THR A 178 2.00 16.11 2.32
CA THR A 178 2.57 17.34 1.79
C THR A 178 3.12 18.20 2.90
N VAL A 179 4.24 18.87 2.63
CA VAL A 179 4.81 19.89 3.53
C VAL A 179 4.85 21.22 2.79
N THR A 180 4.27 22.24 3.42
CA THR A 180 4.27 23.63 2.94
C THR A 180 4.99 24.50 3.97
N GLN A 181 5.92 25.33 3.50
CA GLN A 181 6.69 26.28 4.32
C GLN A 181 6.52 27.67 3.71
N ASP A 182 6.14 28.63 4.52
CA ASP A 182 5.91 30.04 4.12
C ASP A 182 5.03 30.14 2.83
N GLY A 183 3.92 29.39 2.80
CA GLY A 183 2.98 29.34 1.68
C GLY A 183 3.45 28.58 0.45
N LYS A 184 4.66 27.96 0.46
CA LYS A 184 5.18 27.19 -0.66
C LYS A 184 5.27 25.71 -0.32
N GLN A 185 4.66 24.85 -1.16
CA GLN A 185 4.83 23.41 -1.04
C GLN A 185 6.28 23.01 -1.36
N THR A 186 6.97 22.45 -0.38
CA THR A 186 8.38 22.06 -0.45
C THR A 186 8.61 20.57 -0.60
N ARG A 187 7.66 19.74 -0.13
CA ARG A 187 7.70 18.29 -0.21
C ARG A 187 6.32 17.71 -0.53
N GLU A 188 6.34 16.57 -1.19
CA GLU A 188 5.12 15.79 -1.45
C GLU A 188 5.46 14.31 -1.58
N TRP A 189 5.03 13.49 -0.63
CA TRP A 189 5.13 12.03 -0.68
C TRP A 189 3.74 11.44 -0.86
N LYS A 190 3.47 10.89 -2.06
CA LYS A 190 2.21 10.19 -2.34
C LYS A 190 2.13 8.86 -1.59
N LEU A 191 3.27 8.25 -1.26
CA LEU A 191 3.44 6.91 -0.71
C LEU A 191 3.01 5.78 -1.67
N TRP A 192 3.06 6.03 -2.96
CA TRP A 192 2.83 5.05 -4.00
C TRP A 192 4.11 4.60 -4.71
N LYS A 193 5.18 5.40 -4.63
CA LYS A 193 6.48 5.15 -5.25
C LYS A 193 7.51 4.93 -4.15
N HIS A 194 7.77 3.67 -3.87
CA HIS A 194 8.67 3.26 -2.79
C HIS A 194 9.56 2.11 -3.26
N ASN A 195 10.63 1.87 -2.51
CA ASN A 195 11.53 0.74 -2.68
C ASN A 195 11.97 0.29 -1.28
N ASP A 196 11.65 -0.95 -0.92
CA ASP A 196 11.89 -1.50 0.42
C ASP A 196 11.39 -0.57 1.54
N ASP A 197 12.29 0.14 2.19
CA ASP A 197 12.03 1.06 3.30
C ASP A 197 11.95 2.54 2.89
N VAL A 198 12.17 2.87 1.62
CA VAL A 198 12.29 4.25 1.14
C VAL A 198 11.15 4.62 0.21
N CYS A 199 10.52 5.77 0.47
CA CYS A 199 9.58 6.43 -0.43
C CYS A 199 10.15 7.77 -0.91
N TYR A 200 10.04 8.03 -2.21
CA TYR A 200 10.57 9.25 -2.83
C TYR A 200 9.50 10.33 -2.90
N ASP A 201 9.90 11.58 -2.68
CA ASP A 201 9.02 12.71 -2.96
C ASP A 201 8.77 12.85 -4.46
N MET A 202 7.70 13.58 -4.84
CA MET A 202 7.32 13.72 -6.25
C MET A 202 8.37 14.42 -7.12
N LYS A 203 9.35 15.09 -6.51
CA LYS A 203 10.48 15.73 -7.19
C LYS A 203 11.77 14.91 -7.11
N GLU A 204 11.73 13.75 -6.48
CA GLU A 204 12.87 12.84 -6.25
C GLU A 204 14.07 13.49 -5.55
N LYS A 205 13.81 14.54 -4.77
CA LYS A 205 14.86 15.32 -4.06
C LYS A 205 14.98 14.94 -2.60
N ALA A 206 13.97 14.31 -2.05
CA ALA A 206 13.90 13.94 -0.65
C ALA A 206 13.28 12.56 -0.50
N ILE A 207 13.65 11.88 0.55
CA ILE A 207 13.09 10.56 0.87
C ILE A 207 12.32 10.61 2.19
N ALA A 208 11.30 9.75 2.30
CA ALA A 208 10.74 9.35 3.57
C ALA A 208 11.17 7.91 3.84
N ARG A 209 11.71 7.64 5.02
CA ARG A 209 12.19 6.31 5.39
C ARG A 209 11.25 5.66 6.38
N ALA A 210 10.79 4.45 6.04
CA ALA A 210 9.93 3.67 6.88
C ALA A 210 10.73 2.56 7.62
N ILE A 211 10.44 2.38 8.90
CA ILE A 211 10.88 1.21 9.67
C ILE A 211 9.72 0.23 9.74
N HIS A 212 9.95 -1.03 9.45
CA HIS A 212 8.94 -2.09 9.37
C HIS A 212 7.74 -1.72 8.48
N PRO A 213 7.95 -1.26 7.24
CA PRO A 213 6.88 -0.82 6.37
C PRO A 213 5.89 -1.94 6.05
N PHE A 214 4.66 -1.55 5.83
CA PHE A 214 3.64 -2.36 5.18
C PHE A 214 2.99 -1.49 4.09
N TRP A 215 3.58 -1.50 2.90
CA TRP A 215 3.06 -0.77 1.76
C TRP A 215 1.78 -1.41 1.26
N LEU A 216 0.76 -0.60 0.98
CA LEU A 216 -0.53 -1.10 0.48
C LEU A 216 -0.42 -1.55 -0.98
N ILE A 217 0.39 -0.83 -1.75
CA ILE A 217 0.73 -1.19 -3.14
C ILE A 217 2.21 -0.91 -3.36
N ASP A 218 2.89 -1.86 -3.99
CA ASP A 218 4.23 -1.68 -4.52
C ASP A 218 4.15 -1.21 -5.98
N ASN A 219 4.46 0.07 -6.21
CA ASN A 219 4.41 0.68 -7.54
C ASN A 219 5.61 0.36 -8.45
N HIS A 220 6.54 -0.49 -8.01
CA HIS A 220 7.55 -1.03 -8.93
C HIS A 220 6.93 -1.95 -9.98
N ILE A 221 5.72 -2.43 -9.73
CA ILE A 221 4.96 -3.28 -10.64
C ILE A 221 3.80 -2.47 -11.21
N GLU A 222 4.00 -1.84 -12.35
CA GLU A 222 2.91 -1.34 -13.17
C GLU A 222 2.19 -2.52 -13.81
N TRP A 223 1.04 -2.89 -13.27
CA TRP A 223 0.19 -3.90 -13.88
C TRP A 223 -0.50 -3.31 -15.12
N LYS A 224 -0.13 -3.84 -16.28
CA LYS A 224 -0.87 -3.57 -17.52
C LYS A 224 -1.76 -4.75 -17.83
N LEU A 225 -3.03 -4.49 -18.09
CA LEU A 225 -3.92 -5.51 -18.61
C LEU A 225 -3.46 -5.88 -20.03
N ILE A 226 -2.78 -7.01 -20.16
CA ILE A 226 -2.29 -7.49 -21.46
C ILE A 226 -3.26 -8.46 -22.12
N HIS A 227 -4.09 -9.14 -21.34
CA HIS A 227 -5.07 -10.09 -21.84
C HIS A 227 -6.23 -10.23 -20.88
N GLN A 228 -7.45 -10.24 -21.40
CA GLN A 228 -8.66 -10.55 -20.65
C GLN A 228 -9.40 -11.68 -21.37
N ALA A 229 -9.64 -12.78 -20.68
CA ALA A 229 -10.44 -13.87 -21.19
C ALA A 229 -11.50 -14.27 -20.16
N HIS A 230 -12.74 -14.39 -20.62
CA HIS A 230 -13.78 -15.02 -19.83
C HIS A 230 -13.71 -16.53 -20.06
N ILE A 231 -13.17 -17.26 -19.07
CA ILE A 231 -13.00 -18.71 -19.17
C ILE A 231 -13.92 -19.34 -18.13
N PRO A 232 -14.96 -20.08 -18.54
CA PRO A 232 -15.75 -20.84 -17.62
C PRO A 232 -14.90 -21.99 -17.05
N GLY A 233 -14.77 -22.05 -15.75
CA GLY A 233 -13.98 -23.06 -15.03
C GLY A 233 -12.69 -22.50 -14.40
N LYS A 234 -11.88 -23.42 -13.88
CA LYS A 234 -10.60 -23.08 -13.25
C LYS A 234 -9.53 -22.84 -14.30
N LEU A 235 -8.74 -21.81 -14.09
CA LEU A 235 -7.61 -21.44 -14.92
C LEU A 235 -6.37 -21.38 -14.04
N ASP A 236 -5.30 -22.04 -14.46
CA ASP A 236 -3.96 -21.91 -13.89
C ASP A 236 -3.01 -21.25 -14.90
N VAL A 237 -2.07 -20.46 -14.40
CA VAL A 237 -1.11 -19.71 -15.22
C VAL A 237 0.30 -20.02 -14.76
N ALA A 238 1.19 -20.35 -15.70
CA ALA A 238 2.62 -20.43 -15.47
C ALA A 238 3.35 -19.43 -16.37
N PHE A 239 4.50 -18.95 -15.94
CA PHE A 239 5.34 -18.03 -16.70
C PHE A 239 6.70 -18.63 -16.97
N ASN A 240 7.11 -18.62 -18.25
CA ASN A 240 8.45 -18.92 -18.68
C ASN A 240 9.25 -17.62 -18.84
N ALA A 241 10.06 -17.30 -17.85
CA ALA A 241 10.83 -16.06 -17.83
C ALA A 241 11.90 -16.01 -18.94
N ARG A 242 12.40 -17.16 -19.40
CA ARG A 242 13.45 -17.23 -20.45
C ARG A 242 12.94 -16.80 -21.82
N GLU A 243 11.71 -17.16 -22.15
CA GLU A 243 11.10 -16.90 -23.45
C GLU A 243 10.00 -15.83 -23.38
N ALA A 244 9.72 -15.28 -22.19
CA ALA A 244 8.65 -14.35 -21.91
C ALA A 244 7.25 -14.86 -22.36
N LEU A 245 6.97 -16.15 -22.07
CA LEU A 245 5.73 -16.82 -22.45
C LEU A 245 4.87 -17.12 -21.22
N PHE A 246 3.55 -16.94 -21.39
CA PHE A 246 2.55 -17.34 -20.41
C PHE A 246 1.84 -18.61 -20.89
N TYR A 247 1.70 -19.58 -20.03
CA TYR A 247 0.95 -20.81 -20.27
C TYR A 247 -0.36 -20.75 -19.49
N LEU A 248 -1.48 -20.59 -20.18
CA LEU A 248 -2.81 -20.63 -19.61
C LEU A 248 -3.34 -22.07 -19.71
N VAL A 249 -3.36 -22.77 -18.58
CA VAL A 249 -3.79 -24.16 -18.52
C VAL A 249 -5.29 -24.20 -18.28
N LYS A 250 -6.01 -24.78 -19.26
CA LYS A 250 -7.45 -25.02 -19.27
C LYS A 250 -7.69 -26.53 -19.15
N PRO A 251 -8.91 -27.00 -18.86
CA PRO A 251 -9.19 -28.42 -18.71
C PRO A 251 -8.78 -29.29 -19.88
N GLN A 252 -8.85 -28.79 -21.11
CA GLN A 252 -8.61 -29.58 -22.33
C GLN A 252 -7.50 -29.00 -23.22
N SER A 253 -6.92 -27.85 -22.87
CA SER A 253 -5.91 -27.20 -23.68
C SER A 253 -5.02 -26.30 -22.86
N ILE A 254 -3.84 -26.04 -23.41
CA ILE A 254 -2.92 -25.01 -22.91
C ILE A 254 -2.79 -23.97 -24.01
N GLU A 255 -3.07 -22.71 -23.66
CA GLU A 255 -2.82 -21.56 -24.52
C GLU A 255 -1.51 -20.93 -24.15
N VAL A 256 -0.63 -20.72 -25.12
CA VAL A 256 0.68 -20.08 -24.96
C VAL A 256 0.57 -18.66 -25.50
N LEU A 257 0.73 -17.69 -24.62
CA LEU A 257 0.68 -16.28 -24.96
C LEU A 257 2.06 -15.66 -24.83
N ASP A 258 2.36 -14.66 -25.65
CA ASP A 258 3.55 -13.83 -25.49
C ASP A 258 3.35 -12.73 -24.41
N GLU A 259 4.39 -11.93 -24.17
CA GLU A 259 4.39 -10.80 -23.24
C GLU A 259 3.32 -9.72 -23.54
N LYS A 260 2.80 -9.69 -24.77
CA LYS A 260 1.73 -8.78 -25.20
C LYS A 260 0.33 -9.40 -25.09
N GLY A 261 0.24 -10.65 -24.60
CA GLY A 261 -1.00 -11.39 -24.53
C GLY A 261 -1.48 -11.97 -25.86
N THR A 262 -0.61 -11.99 -26.89
CA THR A 262 -0.95 -12.55 -28.20
C THR A 262 -0.83 -14.07 -28.15
N LEU A 263 -1.86 -14.78 -28.61
CA LEU A 263 -1.84 -16.24 -28.69
C LEU A 263 -0.80 -16.69 -29.70
N ARG A 264 0.24 -17.39 -29.24
CA ARG A 264 1.30 -17.98 -30.06
C ARG A 264 1.00 -19.41 -30.46
N GLN A 265 0.42 -20.19 -29.53
CA GLN A 265 0.13 -21.59 -29.73
C GLN A 265 -1.03 -22.04 -28.88
N LYS A 266 -1.79 -23.00 -29.38
CA LYS A 266 -2.80 -23.75 -28.62
C LYS A 266 -2.47 -25.22 -28.66
N ILE A 267 -2.25 -25.83 -27.49
CA ILE A 267 -1.89 -27.24 -27.35
C ILE A 267 -3.11 -27.97 -26.80
N THR A 268 -3.58 -28.98 -27.50
CA THR A 268 -4.65 -29.84 -27.00
C THR A 268 -4.06 -30.88 -26.05
N ILE A 269 -4.62 -31.00 -24.85
CA ILE A 269 -4.23 -32.00 -23.88
C ILE A 269 -4.82 -33.35 -24.36
N ARG A 270 -3.95 -34.34 -24.62
CA ARG A 270 -4.34 -35.64 -25.14
C ARG A 270 -4.78 -36.61 -24.05
N GLU A 271 -4.18 -36.47 -22.87
CA GLU A 271 -4.42 -37.41 -21.76
C GLU A 271 -4.07 -36.77 -20.43
N GLY A 272 -4.82 -37.13 -19.41
CA GLY A 272 -4.61 -36.63 -18.05
C GLY A 272 -5.14 -35.21 -17.85
N TYR A 273 -5.03 -34.75 -16.63
CA TYR A 273 -5.33 -33.39 -16.23
C TYR A 273 -4.46 -33.07 -15.00
N PRO A 274 -4.12 -31.83 -14.73
CA PRO A 274 -3.46 -31.47 -13.48
C PRO A 274 -4.37 -31.83 -12.31
N ALA A 275 -3.81 -32.29 -11.21
CA ALA A 275 -4.59 -32.61 -10.00
C ALA A 275 -5.24 -31.35 -9.46
N VAL A 276 -6.50 -31.09 -9.82
CA VAL A 276 -7.15 -29.79 -9.65
C VAL A 276 -8.35 -29.90 -8.73
N GLU A 277 -8.19 -29.62 -7.43
CA GLU A 277 -9.34 -29.24 -6.60
C GLU A 277 -9.22 -27.84 -5.97
N TYR A 278 -8.05 -27.23 -5.92
CA TYR A 278 -7.82 -25.88 -5.36
C TYR A 278 -6.67 -25.18 -6.07
N PRO A 279 -6.47 -23.83 -5.86
CA PRO A 279 -5.44 -23.08 -6.57
C PRO A 279 -4.11 -23.80 -6.41
N ASN A 280 -3.69 -24.42 -7.46
CA ASN A 280 -2.44 -25.15 -7.50
C ASN A 280 -1.36 -24.17 -7.90
N HIS A 281 -0.20 -24.36 -7.34
CA HIS A 281 0.96 -23.69 -7.86
C HIS A 281 1.35 -24.36 -9.17
N LEU A 282 1.09 -23.69 -10.28
CA LEU A 282 1.55 -24.09 -11.60
C LEU A 282 2.87 -23.37 -11.88
N LEU A 283 3.89 -24.13 -12.18
CA LEU A 283 5.24 -23.63 -12.49
C LEU A 283 5.66 -24.13 -13.86
N TYR A 284 6.54 -23.39 -14.53
CA TYR A 284 7.24 -23.83 -15.71
C TYR A 284 8.71 -24.13 -15.38
N ASP A 285 9.10 -25.37 -15.61
CA ASP A 285 10.47 -25.83 -15.47
C ASP A 285 11.24 -25.59 -16.77
N THR A 286 12.14 -24.61 -16.76
CA THR A 286 12.97 -24.23 -17.91
C THR A 286 14.04 -25.28 -18.26
N LEU A 287 14.41 -26.16 -17.33
CA LEU A 287 15.44 -27.17 -17.54
C LEU A 287 14.88 -28.39 -18.25
N THR A 288 13.73 -28.87 -17.82
CA THR A 288 13.12 -30.08 -18.40
C THR A 288 12.03 -29.77 -19.42
N ASN A 289 11.73 -28.49 -19.68
CA ASN A 289 10.66 -28.03 -20.57
C ASN A 289 9.30 -28.67 -20.21
N LYS A 290 8.89 -28.53 -18.94
CA LYS A 290 7.64 -29.10 -18.45
C LYS A 290 6.86 -28.07 -17.64
N LEU A 291 5.53 -28.20 -17.65
CA LEU A 291 4.69 -27.57 -16.62
C LEU A 291 4.59 -28.53 -15.45
N ILE A 292 4.71 -27.97 -14.25
CA ILE A 292 4.60 -28.71 -13.00
C ILE A 292 3.42 -28.13 -12.23
N SER A 293 2.45 -28.97 -11.90
CA SER A 293 1.33 -28.63 -11.03
C SER A 293 1.43 -29.42 -9.75
N TYR A 294 1.32 -28.74 -8.61
CA TYR A 294 1.43 -29.35 -7.30
C TYR A 294 0.14 -29.21 -6.51
N TYR A 295 -0.38 -30.33 -5.99
CA TYR A 295 -1.58 -30.37 -5.16
C TYR A 295 -1.22 -30.56 -3.69
N LEU A 296 -1.41 -29.51 -2.90
CA LEU A 296 -0.96 -29.41 -1.50
C LEU A 296 -1.57 -30.47 -0.57
N LYS A 297 -2.88 -30.74 -0.68
CA LYS A 297 -3.60 -31.62 0.25
C LYS A 297 -3.21 -33.12 0.16
N LYS A 298 -2.78 -33.56 -1.02
CA LYS A 298 -2.42 -34.97 -1.26
C LYS A 298 -0.93 -35.18 -1.53
N GLY A 299 -0.13 -34.11 -1.52
CA GLY A 299 1.29 -34.20 -1.86
C GLY A 299 1.54 -34.72 -3.27
N SER A 300 0.55 -34.68 -4.16
CA SER A 300 0.68 -35.17 -5.53
C SER A 300 1.26 -34.08 -6.43
N THR A 301 2.13 -34.49 -7.34
CA THR A 301 2.73 -33.61 -8.35
C THR A 301 2.34 -34.11 -9.73
N SER A 302 1.88 -33.22 -10.60
CA SER A 302 1.55 -33.52 -12.00
C SER A 302 2.54 -32.80 -12.91
N TYR A 303 2.97 -33.49 -13.95
CA TYR A 303 3.90 -32.96 -14.95
C TYR A 303 3.25 -33.01 -16.31
N PHE A 304 3.25 -31.88 -17.03
CA PHE A 304 2.85 -31.84 -18.44
C PHE A 304 4.07 -31.88 -19.33
N SER A 305 4.12 -32.85 -20.21
CA SER A 305 5.14 -32.96 -21.27
C SER A 305 4.62 -32.35 -22.56
N PHE A 306 5.31 -31.36 -23.09
CA PHE A 306 4.98 -30.73 -24.37
C PHE A 306 5.17 -31.70 -25.55
N ASP A 307 6.12 -32.62 -25.45
CA ASP A 307 6.41 -33.61 -26.52
C ASP A 307 5.25 -34.59 -26.72
N THR A 308 4.64 -35.04 -25.63
CA THR A 308 3.54 -36.01 -25.66
C THR A 308 2.17 -35.37 -25.56
N SER A 309 2.08 -34.10 -25.14
CA SER A 309 0.85 -33.38 -24.80
C SER A 309 0.02 -34.09 -23.74
N LYS A 310 0.67 -34.69 -22.76
CA LYS A 310 0.04 -35.48 -21.69
C LYS A 310 0.46 -34.99 -20.30
N TRP A 311 -0.45 -35.11 -19.34
CA TRP A 311 -0.16 -35.01 -17.92
C TRP A 311 0.17 -36.39 -17.36
N SER A 312 1.22 -36.44 -16.53
CA SER A 312 1.56 -37.60 -15.70
C SER A 312 1.48 -37.20 -14.24
N ASN A 313 0.90 -38.03 -13.38
CA ASN A 313 0.78 -37.76 -11.98
C ASN A 313 1.75 -38.65 -11.19
N VAL A 314 2.44 -38.06 -10.21
CA VAL A 314 3.26 -38.75 -9.26
C VAL A 314 2.67 -38.51 -7.86
N GLU A 315 2.09 -39.55 -7.28
CA GLU A 315 1.62 -39.51 -5.90
C GLU A 315 2.82 -39.80 -4.97
N ARG A 316 3.07 -38.89 -4.04
CA ARG A 316 3.95 -39.18 -2.89
C ARG A 316 3.05 -39.39 -1.69
N ASN A 317 3.20 -40.53 -1.01
CA ASN A 317 2.63 -40.74 0.30
C ASN A 317 3.25 -39.75 1.27
N MET A 318 2.53 -38.69 1.59
CA MET A 318 2.85 -37.79 2.69
C MET A 318 2.07 -38.31 3.90
N ASP A 319 2.76 -38.54 5.01
CA ASP A 319 2.12 -38.87 6.28
C ASP A 319 1.05 -37.83 6.62
N GLU A 320 -0.11 -38.28 7.08
CA GLU A 320 -1.28 -37.45 7.41
C GLU A 320 -1.05 -36.35 8.45
N ALA A 321 0.14 -36.30 9.05
CA ALA A 321 0.50 -35.38 10.13
C ALA A 321 0.85 -33.94 9.70
N SER A 322 0.96 -33.64 8.42
CA SER A 322 1.33 -32.30 7.96
C SER A 322 0.16 -31.51 7.37
N ASN A 323 -0.76 -31.09 8.23
CA ASN A 323 -1.81 -30.12 7.89
C ASN A 323 -1.30 -28.67 7.72
N TYR A 324 -0.02 -28.48 7.42
CA TYR A 324 0.56 -27.14 7.26
C TYR A 324 0.52 -26.70 5.80
N ASN A 325 0.14 -25.44 5.57
CA ASN A 325 0.28 -24.78 4.29
C ASN A 325 1.78 -24.64 3.96
N HIS A 326 2.31 -25.50 3.12
CA HIS A 326 3.68 -25.39 2.63
C HIS A 326 3.68 -24.60 1.34
N ALA A 327 4.36 -23.44 1.35
CA ALA A 327 4.79 -22.81 0.12
C ALA A 327 5.99 -23.61 -0.44
N ARG A 328 5.94 -24.01 -1.69
CA ARG A 328 7.07 -24.61 -2.41
C ARG A 328 7.48 -23.70 -3.54
N THR A 329 8.77 -23.57 -3.72
CA THR A 329 9.37 -22.93 -4.87
C THR A 329 10.21 -23.96 -5.60
N PHE A 330 10.24 -23.84 -6.90
CA PHE A 330 11.10 -24.66 -7.74
C PHE A 330 12.52 -24.07 -7.71
N ASN A 331 13.52 -24.92 -7.44
CA ASN A 331 14.91 -24.52 -7.58
C ASN A 331 15.42 -24.87 -8.98
N PRO A 332 15.62 -23.88 -9.86
CA PRO A 332 16.05 -24.14 -11.23
C PRO A 332 17.49 -24.68 -11.35
N ALA A 333 18.29 -24.60 -10.27
CA ALA A 333 19.68 -25.06 -10.30
C ALA A 333 19.83 -26.59 -10.19
N ASP A 334 18.89 -27.26 -9.51
CA ASP A 334 18.95 -28.69 -9.25
C ASP A 334 17.68 -29.46 -9.56
N SER A 335 16.69 -28.81 -10.14
CA SER A 335 15.36 -29.37 -10.48
C SER A 335 14.60 -29.94 -9.27
N SER A 336 14.85 -29.45 -8.05
CA SER A 336 14.23 -29.88 -6.79
C SER A 336 13.12 -28.94 -6.29
#